data_039d40795c0585a8feef09e77d8980b3
#
_entry.id   039d40795c0585a8feef09e77d8980b3
#
_cell.length_a   1.000
_cell.length_b   1.000
_cell.length_c   1.000
_cell.angle_alpha   90.00
_cell.angle_beta   90.00
_cell.angle_gamma   90.00
#
_symmetry.space_group_name_H-M   'P 1'
#
loop_
_entity.id
_entity.type
_entity.pdbx_description
1 polymer ?
#
loop_
_entity_poly.entity_id
_entity_poly.type
_entity_poly.pdbx_seq_one_letter_code
_entity_poly.pdbx_strand_id
1 'polypeptide(L)'
;MKKKIAFFDIDGTLIDMERKKMSDRMVATLHRLQRQGMRICIATGRSPLTLPSFQGVEFDAYLTFNGSYCYDASGVLYHHPIPESDVQTIIANATRIHRPVALATADRLAANGKDPDLVDYFAIAKARVEVAADFGQVAEQEVYQIMMGCRKKDYDAVLQDVRHAKIAAWWDRAVDIIPADGGKGNAIERILERYGLSREDAIAFGDGDNDIEMMEAVSVGVAMANASKRLKAVADMYCPSVREDGISRFCEEHLF
;
A
#
# COMPACT_ATOMS: atom_id res chain seq x y z
N MET A 1 -25.81 -3.74 -0.88
CA MET A 1 -25.06 -4.86 -0.23
C MET A 1 -24.80 -4.49 1.22
N LYS A 2 -24.95 -5.44 2.18
CA LYS A 2 -24.66 -5.14 3.60
C LYS A 2 -23.22 -5.53 3.93
N LYS A 3 -22.30 -4.57 3.93
CA LYS A 3 -20.90 -4.75 4.33
C LYS A 3 -20.64 -4.05 5.66
N LYS A 4 -19.66 -4.54 6.42
CA LYS A 4 -19.30 -4.00 7.75
C LYS A 4 -17.96 -3.29 7.76
N ILE A 5 -17.10 -3.58 6.78
CA ILE A 5 -15.75 -3.01 6.66
C ILE A 5 -15.41 -2.79 5.19
N ALA A 6 -14.77 -1.64 4.90
CA ALA A 6 -14.29 -1.29 3.58
C ALA A 6 -12.80 -0.94 3.63
N PHE A 7 -12.02 -1.48 2.70
CA PHE A 7 -10.60 -1.20 2.53
C PHE A 7 -10.39 -0.37 1.27
N PHE A 8 -9.58 0.67 1.38
CA PHE A 8 -9.32 1.59 0.30
C PHE A 8 -7.81 1.74 0.05
N ASP A 9 -7.38 1.55 -1.18
CA ASP A 9 -6.11 2.09 -1.59
C ASP A 9 -6.17 3.63 -1.68
N ILE A 10 -5.02 4.30 -1.71
CA ILE A 10 -4.92 5.76 -1.71
C ILE A 10 -4.75 6.31 -3.13
N ASP A 11 -3.64 5.95 -3.78
CA ASP A 11 -3.14 6.64 -4.96
C ASP A 11 -3.80 6.13 -6.24
N GLY A 12 -4.67 6.93 -6.85
CA GLY A 12 -5.50 6.50 -7.99
C GLY A 12 -6.84 5.90 -7.58
N THR A 13 -7.08 5.70 -6.29
CA THR A 13 -8.30 5.14 -5.70
C THR A 13 -9.07 6.18 -4.90
N LEU A 14 -8.59 6.60 -3.72
CA LEU A 14 -9.18 7.69 -2.94
C LEU A 14 -8.73 9.07 -3.43
N ILE A 15 -7.48 9.16 -3.88
CA ILE A 15 -6.83 10.42 -4.23
C ILE A 15 -6.40 10.41 -5.70
N ASP A 16 -6.87 11.41 -6.44
CA ASP A 16 -6.37 11.69 -7.79
C ASP A 16 -4.90 12.12 -7.74
N MET A 17 -4.04 11.42 -8.50
CA MET A 17 -2.60 11.64 -8.52
C MET A 17 -2.19 13.05 -8.96
N GLU A 18 -3.03 13.77 -9.70
CA GLU A 18 -2.78 15.16 -10.10
C GLU A 18 -3.28 16.15 -9.04
N ARG A 19 -4.50 15.96 -8.53
CA ARG A 19 -5.12 16.84 -7.53
C ARG A 19 -4.52 16.69 -6.14
N LYS A 20 -3.97 15.52 -5.84
CA LYS A 20 -3.31 15.18 -4.56
C LYS A 20 -4.21 15.36 -3.32
N LYS A 21 -5.53 15.24 -3.50
CA LYS A 21 -6.54 15.30 -2.42
C LYS A 21 -7.80 14.52 -2.81
N MET A 22 -8.58 14.12 -1.85
CA MET A 22 -9.93 13.59 -2.07
C MET A 22 -10.87 14.70 -2.55
N SER A 23 -11.93 14.35 -3.27
CA SER A 23 -13.03 15.26 -3.56
C SER A 23 -13.90 15.47 -2.32
N ASP A 24 -14.62 16.59 -2.24
CA ASP A 24 -15.56 16.83 -1.13
C ASP A 24 -16.67 15.76 -1.10
N ARG A 25 -17.07 15.25 -2.27
CA ARG A 25 -18.03 14.14 -2.38
C ARG A 25 -17.48 12.86 -1.79
N MET A 26 -16.19 12.54 -2.02
CA MET A 26 -15.55 11.37 -1.44
C MET A 26 -15.48 11.48 0.09
N VAL A 27 -15.10 12.65 0.63
CA VAL A 27 -15.11 12.92 2.08
C VAL A 27 -16.51 12.70 2.67
N ALA A 28 -17.55 13.26 2.04
CA ALA A 28 -18.94 13.08 2.48
C ALA A 28 -19.39 11.61 2.43
N THR A 29 -18.94 10.87 1.41
CA THR A 29 -19.21 9.43 1.25
C THR A 29 -18.59 8.62 2.38
N LEU A 30 -17.32 8.84 2.72
CA LEU A 30 -16.63 8.15 3.82
C LEU A 30 -17.35 8.40 5.17
N HIS A 31 -17.68 9.65 5.45
CA HIS A 31 -18.47 9.97 6.64
C HIS A 31 -19.86 9.30 6.66
N ARG A 32 -20.50 9.14 5.48
CA ARG A 32 -21.79 8.43 5.40
C ARG A 32 -21.63 6.95 5.69
N LEU A 33 -20.59 6.29 5.18
CA LEU A 33 -20.27 4.89 5.51
C LEU A 33 -20.06 4.71 7.01
N GLN A 34 -19.28 5.58 7.65
CA GLN A 34 -19.04 5.57 9.10
C GLN A 34 -20.35 5.74 9.91
N ARG A 35 -21.22 6.70 9.51
CA ARG A 35 -22.53 6.88 10.18
C ARG A 35 -23.45 5.68 10.06
N GLN A 36 -23.28 4.84 9.04
CA GLN A 36 -24.00 3.57 8.89
C GLN A 36 -23.35 2.42 9.66
N GLY A 37 -22.29 2.68 10.44
CA GLY A 37 -21.59 1.69 11.24
C GLY A 37 -20.59 0.84 10.46
N MET A 38 -20.24 1.24 9.23
CA MET A 38 -19.19 0.57 8.45
C MET A 38 -17.83 1.08 8.90
N ARG A 39 -16.90 0.17 9.21
CA ARG A 39 -15.49 0.50 9.40
C ARG A 39 -14.86 0.86 8.07
N ILE A 40 -14.02 1.87 8.07
CA ILE A 40 -13.26 2.28 6.88
C ILE A 40 -11.77 2.17 7.17
N CYS A 41 -11.01 1.50 6.30
CA CYS A 41 -9.60 1.22 6.50
C CYS A 41 -8.78 1.61 5.27
N ILE A 42 -7.57 2.11 5.49
CA ILE A 42 -6.58 2.35 4.44
C ILE A 42 -5.75 1.09 4.21
N ALA A 43 -5.46 0.75 2.95
CA ALA A 43 -4.51 -0.28 2.56
C ALA A 43 -3.59 0.25 1.45
N THR A 44 -2.34 0.59 1.79
CA THR A 44 -1.44 1.36 0.92
C THR A 44 0.00 0.86 0.92
N GLY A 45 0.73 1.09 -0.18
CA GLY A 45 2.17 0.93 -0.25
C GLY A 45 2.95 2.04 0.48
N ARG A 46 2.28 3.13 0.87
CA ARG A 46 2.94 4.23 1.57
C ARG A 46 3.38 3.83 2.98
N SER A 47 4.44 4.51 3.45
CA SER A 47 4.83 4.47 4.86
C SER A 47 3.86 5.29 5.73
N PRO A 48 3.80 5.06 7.04
CA PRO A 48 3.09 5.94 7.97
C PRO A 48 3.50 7.42 7.85
N LEU A 49 4.78 7.67 7.55
CA LEU A 49 5.35 9.01 7.43
C LEU A 49 4.94 9.77 6.15
N THR A 50 4.46 9.05 5.14
CA THR A 50 4.09 9.62 3.83
C THR A 50 2.59 9.59 3.55
N LEU A 51 1.78 9.27 4.57
CA LEU A 51 0.34 9.34 4.45
C LEU A 51 -0.11 10.78 4.18
N PRO A 52 -1.06 10.99 3.26
CA PRO A 52 -1.61 12.30 3.00
C PRO A 52 -2.57 12.73 4.11
N SER A 53 -2.92 14.02 4.13
CA SER A 53 -4.05 14.49 4.93
C SER A 53 -5.36 13.97 4.33
N PHE A 54 -6.21 13.38 5.15
CA PHE A 54 -7.52 12.85 4.77
C PHE A 54 -8.67 13.83 5.03
N GLN A 55 -8.39 15.13 5.14
CA GLN A 55 -9.40 16.20 5.20
C GLN A 55 -10.43 16.02 6.33
N GLY A 56 -9.99 15.55 7.50
CA GLY A 56 -10.84 15.33 8.67
C GLY A 56 -11.55 13.98 8.71
N VAL A 57 -11.30 13.10 7.75
CA VAL A 57 -11.73 11.70 7.83
C VAL A 57 -10.74 10.90 8.67
N GLU A 58 -11.21 10.27 9.73
CA GLU A 58 -10.44 9.32 10.53
C GLU A 58 -10.75 7.89 10.09
N PHE A 59 -9.74 7.09 9.83
CA PHE A 59 -9.89 5.69 9.44
C PHE A 59 -9.75 4.79 10.67
N ASP A 60 -10.49 3.68 10.68
CA ASP A 60 -10.47 2.70 11.78
C ASP A 60 -9.14 1.94 11.85
N ALA A 61 -8.48 1.71 10.71
CA ALA A 61 -7.14 1.13 10.65
C ALA A 61 -6.36 1.58 9.41
N TYR A 62 -5.04 1.52 9.52
CA TYR A 62 -4.08 1.82 8.47
C TYR A 62 -3.18 0.62 8.24
N LEU A 63 -3.23 0.03 7.04
CA LEU A 63 -2.38 -1.04 6.56
C LEU A 63 -1.36 -0.40 5.63
N THR A 64 -0.19 -0.09 6.16
CA THR A 64 0.91 0.61 5.46
C THR A 64 1.99 -0.35 5.00
N PHE A 65 2.94 0.10 4.17
CA PHE A 65 3.99 -0.73 3.59
C PHE A 65 3.42 -2.00 2.91
N ASN A 66 2.35 -1.83 2.10
CA ASN A 66 1.62 -2.94 1.49
C ASN A 66 1.14 -3.98 2.51
N GLY A 67 0.80 -3.55 3.73
CA GLY A 67 0.28 -4.40 4.80
C GLY A 67 1.34 -4.94 5.76
N SER A 68 2.62 -4.60 5.60
CA SER A 68 3.68 -5.06 6.51
C SER A 68 3.65 -4.37 7.87
N TYR A 69 2.95 -3.25 8.01
CA TYR A 69 2.76 -2.55 9.28
C TYR A 69 1.35 -2.00 9.37
N CYS A 70 0.56 -2.55 10.29
CA CYS A 70 -0.85 -2.22 10.49
C CYS A 70 -1.08 -1.66 11.88
N TYR A 71 -1.80 -0.55 11.98
CA TYR A 71 -2.10 0.11 13.25
C TYR A 71 -3.48 0.80 13.23
N ASP A 72 -3.99 1.08 14.42
CA ASP A 72 -5.17 1.90 14.65
C ASP A 72 -4.93 2.88 15.83
N ALA A 73 -5.99 3.52 16.33
CA ALA A 73 -5.90 4.43 17.45
C ALA A 73 -5.44 3.76 18.77
N SER A 74 -5.54 2.44 18.89
CA SER A 74 -5.08 1.68 20.08
C SER A 74 -3.59 1.29 20.00
N GLY A 75 -2.96 1.44 18.83
CA GLY A 75 -1.56 1.10 18.59
C GLY A 75 -1.37 0.11 17.43
N VAL A 76 -0.25 -0.61 17.46
CA VAL A 76 0.10 -1.59 16.42
C VAL A 76 -0.81 -2.83 16.54
N LEU A 77 -1.48 -3.16 15.43
CA LEU A 77 -2.35 -4.33 15.32
C LEU A 77 -1.60 -5.56 14.79
N TYR A 78 -0.72 -5.33 13.83
CA TYR A 78 0.08 -6.35 13.16
C TYR A 78 1.32 -5.72 12.55
N HIS A 79 2.46 -6.39 12.66
CA HIS A 79 3.68 -5.99 11.96
C HIS A 79 4.45 -7.23 11.49
N HIS A 80 5.11 -7.11 10.35
CA HIS A 80 5.84 -8.18 9.72
C HIS A 80 7.05 -7.60 8.94
N PRO A 81 8.21 -7.43 9.59
CA PRO A 81 9.40 -6.90 8.96
C PRO A 81 10.05 -7.93 8.02
N ILE A 82 10.82 -7.46 7.06
CA ILE A 82 11.73 -8.29 6.26
C ILE A 82 12.83 -8.81 7.20
N PRO A 83 13.17 -10.12 7.21
CA PRO A 83 14.27 -10.63 7.99
C PRO A 83 15.59 -9.89 7.69
N GLU A 84 16.35 -9.56 8.72
CA GLU A 84 17.60 -8.79 8.60
C GLU A 84 18.57 -9.40 7.57
N SER A 85 18.69 -10.75 7.55
CA SER A 85 19.52 -11.44 6.58
C SER A 85 19.13 -11.15 5.13
N ASP A 86 17.84 -11.05 4.85
CA ASP A 86 17.33 -10.73 3.52
C ASP A 86 17.51 -9.24 3.20
N VAL A 87 17.34 -8.34 4.20
CA VAL A 87 17.65 -6.91 4.05
C VAL A 87 19.11 -6.72 3.62
N GLN A 88 20.06 -7.37 4.30
CA GLN A 88 21.49 -7.29 3.95
C GLN A 88 21.78 -7.88 2.56
N THR A 89 21.13 -9.00 2.21
CA THR A 89 21.27 -9.63 0.90
C THR A 89 20.76 -8.72 -0.21
N ILE A 90 19.59 -8.09 -0.04
CA ILE A 90 19.01 -7.15 -1.00
C ILE A 90 19.92 -5.93 -1.18
N ILE A 91 20.46 -5.36 -0.09
CA ILE A 91 21.40 -4.23 -0.15
C ILE A 91 22.66 -4.62 -0.97
N ALA A 92 23.24 -5.80 -0.73
CA ALA A 92 24.39 -6.29 -1.45
C ALA A 92 24.07 -6.52 -2.95
N ASN A 93 22.91 -7.10 -3.25
CA ASN A 93 22.44 -7.34 -4.62
C ASN A 93 22.23 -6.03 -5.37
N ALA A 94 21.55 -5.05 -4.76
CA ALA A 94 21.34 -3.73 -5.33
C ALA A 94 22.67 -3.01 -5.61
N THR A 95 23.63 -3.11 -4.69
CA THR A 95 24.99 -2.56 -4.88
C THR A 95 25.70 -3.18 -6.07
N ARG A 96 25.58 -4.51 -6.30
CA ARG A 96 26.18 -5.18 -7.47
C ARG A 96 25.63 -4.69 -8.80
N ILE A 97 24.38 -4.28 -8.85
CA ILE A 97 23.75 -3.70 -10.06
C ILE A 97 23.77 -2.16 -10.06
N HIS A 98 24.58 -1.56 -9.17
CA HIS A 98 24.76 -0.11 -9.06
C HIS A 98 23.46 0.66 -8.84
N ARG A 99 22.55 0.12 -7.99
CA ARG A 99 21.30 0.76 -7.62
C ARG A 99 21.28 1.10 -6.14
N PRO A 100 20.93 2.35 -5.77
CA PRO A 100 20.67 2.70 -4.38
C PRO A 100 19.36 2.08 -3.92
N VAL A 101 19.27 1.87 -2.60
CA VAL A 101 18.05 1.45 -1.92
C VAL A 101 17.67 2.45 -0.84
N ALA A 102 16.38 2.54 -0.56
CA ALA A 102 15.85 3.23 0.61
C ALA A 102 15.13 2.22 1.50
N LEU A 103 15.51 2.18 2.77
CA LEU A 103 14.89 1.35 3.80
C LEU A 103 13.79 2.13 4.50
N ALA A 104 12.70 1.46 4.82
CA ALA A 104 11.58 2.01 5.57
C ALA A 104 11.37 1.24 6.87
N THR A 105 11.60 1.89 7.99
CA THR A 105 11.18 1.46 9.33
C THR A 105 9.84 2.09 9.68
N ALA A 106 9.28 1.80 10.84
CA ALA A 106 7.99 2.39 11.26
C ALA A 106 8.04 3.93 11.35
N ASP A 107 9.20 4.50 11.65
CA ASP A 107 9.39 5.91 11.98
C ASP A 107 10.44 6.63 11.11
N ARG A 108 11.08 5.93 10.16
CA ARG A 108 12.15 6.50 9.35
C ARG A 108 12.22 5.96 7.93
N LEU A 109 12.62 6.83 7.01
CA LEU A 109 13.04 6.48 5.64
C LEU A 109 14.52 6.84 5.50
N ALA A 110 15.36 5.90 5.10
CA ALA A 110 16.80 6.10 4.98
C ALA A 110 17.34 5.45 3.69
N ALA A 111 18.04 6.21 2.86
CA ALA A 111 18.65 5.69 1.65
C ALA A 111 20.18 5.62 1.76
N ASN A 112 20.80 4.68 1.02
CA ASN A 112 22.25 4.62 0.88
C ASN A 112 22.80 5.40 -0.33
N GLY A 113 21.92 6.01 -1.11
CA GLY A 113 22.27 6.80 -2.29
C GLY A 113 21.04 7.34 -3.00
N LYS A 114 21.25 7.94 -4.17
CA LYS A 114 20.18 8.48 -5.03
C LYS A 114 20.43 8.10 -6.48
N ASP A 115 19.36 7.77 -7.19
CA ASP A 115 19.32 7.74 -8.65
C ASP A 115 18.02 8.40 -9.15
N PRO A 116 17.89 8.71 -10.44
CA PRO A 116 16.70 9.37 -10.96
C PRO A 116 15.40 8.60 -10.70
N ASP A 117 15.42 7.26 -10.83
CA ASP A 117 14.22 6.45 -10.65
C ASP A 117 13.73 6.46 -9.19
N LEU A 118 14.66 6.39 -8.21
CA LEU A 118 14.33 6.47 -6.78
C LEU A 118 13.86 7.88 -6.39
N VAL A 119 14.46 8.93 -6.96
CA VAL A 119 14.03 10.32 -6.73
C VAL A 119 12.62 10.54 -7.27
N ASP A 120 12.32 10.09 -8.49
CA ASP A 120 11.00 10.19 -9.09
C ASP A 120 9.96 9.38 -8.28
N TYR A 121 10.32 8.19 -7.79
CA TYR A 121 9.48 7.39 -6.91
C TYR A 121 9.04 8.17 -5.66
N PHE A 122 10.00 8.76 -4.94
CA PHE A 122 9.70 9.54 -3.73
C PHE A 122 8.89 10.80 -4.03
N ALA A 123 9.11 11.42 -5.19
CA ALA A 123 8.37 12.62 -5.61
C ALA A 123 6.87 12.36 -5.79
N ILE A 124 6.45 11.13 -6.11
CA ILE A 124 5.04 10.73 -6.21
C ILE A 124 4.32 11.00 -4.88
N ALA A 125 4.96 10.63 -3.75
CA ALA A 125 4.44 10.89 -2.41
C ALA A 125 4.80 12.28 -1.86
N LYS A 126 5.37 13.19 -2.69
CA LYS A 126 5.92 14.50 -2.26
C LYS A 126 7.03 14.38 -1.21
N ALA A 127 7.65 13.22 -1.09
CA ALA A 127 8.79 12.97 -0.23
C ALA A 127 10.11 13.23 -0.95
N ARG A 128 11.20 13.29 -0.20
CA ARG A 128 12.56 13.41 -0.73
C ARG A 128 13.39 12.21 -0.30
N VAL A 129 14.29 11.78 -1.17
CA VAL A 129 15.27 10.76 -0.81
C VAL A 129 16.27 11.38 0.16
N GLU A 130 16.34 10.84 1.37
CA GLU A 130 17.30 11.23 2.39
C GLU A 130 18.42 10.19 2.43
N VAL A 131 19.64 10.59 2.07
CA VAL A 131 20.82 9.74 2.20
C VAL A 131 21.30 9.81 3.64
N ALA A 132 21.24 8.67 4.34
CA ALA A 132 21.53 8.59 5.76
C ALA A 132 22.98 8.19 6.00
N ALA A 133 23.70 8.97 6.81
CA ALA A 133 25.08 8.67 7.19
C ALA A 133 25.16 7.39 8.06
N ASP A 134 24.11 7.08 8.79
CA ASP A 134 23.95 5.91 9.67
C ASP A 134 23.11 4.79 9.00
N PHE A 135 23.05 4.74 7.67
CA PHE A 135 22.27 3.76 6.92
C PHE A 135 22.49 2.31 7.38
N GLY A 136 23.73 1.94 7.72
CA GLY A 136 24.04 0.61 8.24
C GLY A 136 23.31 0.29 9.54
N GLN A 137 23.17 1.27 10.45
CA GLN A 137 22.42 1.08 11.70
C GLN A 137 20.91 0.96 11.45
N VAL A 138 20.39 1.65 10.43
CA VAL A 138 18.97 1.50 10.03
C VAL A 138 18.72 0.12 9.44
N ALA A 139 19.68 -0.44 8.73
CA ALA A 139 19.57 -1.79 8.14
C ALA A 139 19.55 -2.93 9.18
N GLU A 140 19.90 -2.67 10.44
CA GLU A 140 19.82 -3.58 11.58
C GLU A 140 18.49 -3.47 12.35
N GLN A 141 17.62 -2.53 11.96
CA GLN A 141 16.30 -2.33 12.57
C GLN A 141 15.23 -3.16 11.86
N GLU A 142 14.00 -3.11 12.36
CA GLU A 142 12.84 -3.69 11.67
C GLU A 142 12.52 -2.92 10.39
N VAL A 143 12.92 -3.46 9.25
CA VAL A 143 12.66 -2.90 7.92
C VAL A 143 11.39 -3.54 7.36
N TYR A 144 10.38 -2.73 7.09
CA TYR A 144 9.09 -3.18 6.58
C TYR A 144 8.97 -3.13 5.06
N GLN A 145 9.75 -2.28 4.43
CA GLN A 145 9.77 -2.12 2.99
C GLN A 145 11.14 -1.60 2.52
N ILE A 146 11.60 -2.08 1.38
CA ILE A 146 12.77 -1.54 0.69
C ILE A 146 12.28 -0.99 -0.65
N MET A 147 12.60 0.27 -0.93
CA MET A 147 12.28 0.94 -2.19
C MET A 147 13.53 1.11 -3.03
N MET A 148 13.44 0.84 -4.33
CA MET A 148 14.56 1.05 -5.25
C MET A 148 14.11 1.29 -6.69
N GLY A 149 14.93 2.00 -7.45
CA GLY A 149 14.82 2.03 -8.90
C GLY A 149 15.14 0.65 -9.48
N CYS A 150 14.15 -0.03 -10.09
CA CYS A 150 14.32 -1.39 -10.60
C CYS A 150 13.38 -1.67 -11.76
N ARG A 151 13.88 -2.36 -12.77
CA ARG A 151 13.11 -2.83 -13.91
C ARG A 151 12.86 -4.32 -13.81
N LYS A 152 11.81 -4.82 -14.44
CA LYS A 152 11.44 -6.24 -14.40
C LYS A 152 12.58 -7.19 -14.79
N LYS A 153 13.46 -6.78 -15.71
CA LYS A 153 14.64 -7.55 -16.13
C LYS A 153 15.69 -7.76 -15.02
N ASP A 154 15.68 -6.90 -14.00
CA ASP A 154 16.66 -6.89 -12.91
C ASP A 154 16.12 -7.58 -11.63
N TYR A 155 14.85 -8.04 -11.62
CA TYR A 155 14.21 -8.63 -10.43
C TYR A 155 14.95 -9.85 -9.91
N ASP A 156 15.35 -10.78 -10.78
CA ASP A 156 16.08 -11.98 -10.40
C ASP A 156 17.43 -11.65 -9.76
N ALA A 157 18.12 -10.62 -10.27
CA ALA A 157 19.39 -10.16 -9.71
C ALA A 157 19.20 -9.51 -8.33
N VAL A 158 18.12 -8.77 -8.12
CA VAL A 158 17.80 -8.14 -6.83
C VAL A 158 17.42 -9.18 -5.79
N LEU A 159 16.65 -10.20 -6.17
CA LEU A 159 16.17 -11.24 -5.26
C LEU A 159 17.07 -12.48 -5.21
N GLN A 160 18.26 -12.46 -5.81
CA GLN A 160 19.19 -13.58 -5.74
C GLN A 160 19.54 -13.91 -4.28
N ASP A 161 19.36 -15.18 -3.88
CA ASP A 161 19.58 -15.70 -2.53
C ASP A 161 18.68 -15.09 -1.42
N VAL A 162 17.68 -14.28 -1.80
CA VAL A 162 16.63 -13.77 -0.90
C VAL A 162 15.54 -14.82 -0.76
N ARG A 163 15.10 -15.11 0.48
CA ARG A 163 14.16 -16.21 0.76
C ARG A 163 12.80 -15.75 1.25
N HIS A 164 12.75 -14.63 1.97
CA HIS A 164 11.56 -14.17 2.69
C HIS A 164 11.12 -12.77 2.28
N ALA A 165 11.52 -12.33 1.08
CA ALA A 165 11.03 -11.08 0.50
C ALA A 165 10.61 -11.27 -0.96
N LYS A 166 9.66 -10.45 -1.40
CA LYS A 166 9.13 -10.41 -2.78
C LYS A 166 9.04 -8.98 -3.28
N ILE A 167 9.00 -8.82 -4.61
CA ILE A 167 8.75 -7.53 -5.26
C ILE A 167 7.24 -7.31 -5.39
N ALA A 168 6.75 -6.18 -4.85
CA ALA A 168 5.42 -5.63 -5.05
C ALA A 168 5.53 -4.45 -6.03
N ALA A 169 5.41 -4.73 -7.32
CA ALA A 169 5.56 -3.71 -8.36
C ALA A 169 4.22 -3.07 -8.70
N TRP A 170 4.14 -1.76 -8.59
CA TRP A 170 3.00 -0.95 -9.02
C TRP A 170 3.41 0.06 -10.12
N TRP A 171 4.71 0.21 -10.37
CA TRP A 171 5.31 1.08 -11.38
C TRP A 171 6.39 0.33 -12.16
N ASP A 172 6.69 0.75 -13.39
CA ASP A 172 7.65 0.06 -14.28
C ASP A 172 9.10 0.48 -14.06
N ARG A 173 9.36 1.53 -13.27
CA ARG A 173 10.68 2.14 -13.04
C ARG A 173 11.22 1.95 -11.63
N ALA A 174 10.36 1.68 -10.66
CA ALA A 174 10.74 1.44 -9.29
C ALA A 174 9.80 0.41 -8.63
N VAL A 175 10.28 -0.20 -7.56
CA VAL A 175 9.57 -1.26 -6.86
C VAL A 175 9.63 -1.08 -5.36
N ASP A 176 8.63 -1.65 -4.70
CA ASP A 176 8.67 -2.01 -3.29
C ASP A 176 9.13 -3.45 -3.15
N ILE A 177 9.99 -3.73 -2.19
CA ILE A 177 10.32 -5.09 -1.76
C ILE A 177 9.76 -5.24 -0.36
N ILE A 178 8.92 -6.24 -0.16
CA ILE A 178 8.16 -6.50 1.05
C ILE A 178 8.37 -7.95 1.49
N PRO A 179 7.97 -8.36 2.71
CA PRO A 179 8.00 -9.76 3.12
C PRO A 179 7.26 -10.67 2.12
N ALA A 180 7.80 -11.86 1.84
CA ALA A 180 7.27 -12.78 0.82
C ALA A 180 5.84 -13.24 1.12
N ASP A 181 5.55 -13.48 2.39
CA ASP A 181 4.23 -13.81 2.95
C ASP A 181 3.47 -12.57 3.43
N GLY A 182 3.97 -11.36 3.13
CA GLY A 182 3.28 -10.08 3.30
C GLY A 182 2.41 -9.74 2.09
N GLY A 183 1.74 -8.58 2.15
CA GLY A 183 0.87 -8.05 1.11
C GLY A 183 -0.43 -7.52 1.69
N LYS A 184 -1.13 -6.69 0.90
CA LYS A 184 -2.40 -6.07 1.34
C LYS A 184 -3.47 -7.12 1.69
N GLY A 185 -3.51 -8.23 0.96
CA GLY A 185 -4.47 -9.32 1.21
C GLY A 185 -4.26 -9.96 2.57
N ASN A 186 -3.03 -10.37 2.88
CA ASN A 186 -2.67 -10.98 4.15
C ASN A 186 -2.96 -10.05 5.34
N ALA A 187 -2.64 -8.76 5.19
CA ALA A 187 -2.95 -7.75 6.20
C ALA A 187 -4.47 -7.61 6.43
N ILE A 188 -5.27 -7.62 5.36
CA ILE A 188 -6.74 -7.58 5.46
C ILE A 188 -7.26 -8.77 6.26
N GLU A 189 -6.77 -9.98 5.99
CA GLU A 189 -7.17 -11.18 6.75
C GLU A 189 -6.89 -11.02 8.25
N ARG A 190 -5.70 -10.49 8.62
CA ARG A 190 -5.34 -10.20 10.01
C ARG A 190 -6.25 -9.15 10.66
N ILE A 191 -6.61 -8.10 9.93
CA ILE A 191 -7.52 -7.07 10.43
C ILE A 191 -8.94 -7.60 10.58
N LEU A 192 -9.43 -8.41 9.64
CA LEU A 192 -10.73 -9.07 9.76
C LEU A 192 -10.78 -9.97 10.99
N GLU A 193 -9.76 -10.82 11.19
CA GLU A 193 -9.62 -11.67 12.37
C GLU A 193 -9.63 -10.84 13.67
N ARG A 194 -8.84 -9.76 13.71
CA ARG A 194 -8.74 -8.86 14.88
C ARG A 194 -10.07 -8.21 15.24
N TYR A 195 -10.88 -7.87 14.24
CA TYR A 195 -12.19 -7.24 14.46
C TYR A 195 -13.34 -8.24 14.56
N GLY A 196 -13.08 -9.55 14.52
CA GLY A 196 -14.10 -10.59 14.56
C GLY A 196 -15.04 -10.55 13.35
N LEU A 197 -14.50 -10.17 12.20
CA LEU A 197 -15.20 -10.09 10.92
C LEU A 197 -14.70 -11.19 9.97
N SER A 198 -15.52 -11.50 8.96
CA SER A 198 -15.18 -12.45 7.92
C SER A 198 -14.99 -11.75 6.56
N ARG A 199 -14.44 -12.49 5.60
CA ARG A 199 -14.35 -12.06 4.20
C ARG A 199 -15.70 -11.55 3.67
N GLU A 200 -16.81 -12.19 4.05
CA GLU A 200 -18.18 -11.84 3.63
C GLU A 200 -18.61 -10.44 4.07
N ASP A 201 -18.05 -9.96 5.18
CA ASP A 201 -18.31 -8.63 5.73
C ASP A 201 -17.55 -7.51 5.00
N ALA A 202 -16.55 -7.87 4.18
CA ALA A 202 -15.57 -6.94 3.63
C ALA A 202 -15.81 -6.58 2.16
N ILE A 203 -15.45 -5.34 1.81
CA ILE A 203 -15.35 -4.81 0.45
C ILE A 203 -14.01 -4.06 0.31
N ALA A 204 -13.41 -4.08 -0.87
CA ALA A 204 -12.17 -3.36 -1.14
C ALA A 204 -12.23 -2.58 -2.46
N PHE A 205 -11.51 -1.46 -2.52
CA PHE A 205 -11.39 -0.60 -3.70
C PHE A 205 -9.92 -0.34 -4.00
N GLY A 206 -9.51 -0.55 -5.27
CA GLY A 206 -8.12 -0.40 -5.69
C GLY A 206 -7.95 -0.15 -7.18
N ASP A 207 -6.71 0.17 -7.60
CA ASP A 207 -6.39 0.41 -9.02
C ASP A 207 -5.03 -0.15 -9.45
N GLY A 208 -4.12 -0.49 -8.53
CA GLY A 208 -2.77 -1.01 -8.80
C GLY A 208 -2.66 -2.54 -8.84
N ASP A 209 -1.56 -3.05 -9.39
CA ASP A 209 -1.27 -4.50 -9.36
C ASP A 209 -1.01 -5.01 -7.93
N ASN A 210 -0.56 -4.14 -7.01
CA ASN A 210 -0.39 -4.46 -5.59
C ASN A 210 -1.72 -4.59 -4.82
N ASP A 211 -2.87 -4.28 -5.47
CA ASP A 211 -4.21 -4.46 -4.92
C ASP A 211 -4.83 -5.82 -5.27
N ILE A 212 -4.18 -6.63 -6.11
CA ILE A 212 -4.72 -7.93 -6.53
C ILE A 212 -5.02 -8.81 -5.32
N GLU A 213 -4.06 -8.98 -4.42
CA GLU A 213 -4.25 -9.78 -3.19
C GLU A 213 -5.35 -9.19 -2.29
N MET A 214 -5.56 -7.87 -2.31
CA MET A 214 -6.63 -7.20 -1.57
C MET A 214 -8.01 -7.58 -2.14
N MET A 215 -8.18 -7.64 -3.47
CA MET A 215 -9.43 -8.10 -4.08
C MET A 215 -9.73 -9.56 -3.70
N GLU A 216 -8.71 -10.41 -3.68
CA GLU A 216 -8.85 -11.82 -3.33
C GLU A 216 -9.18 -12.06 -1.85
N ALA A 217 -8.80 -11.15 -0.94
CA ALA A 217 -9.03 -11.25 0.50
C ALA A 217 -10.44 -10.83 0.95
N VAL A 218 -11.23 -10.20 0.09
CA VAL A 218 -12.58 -9.72 0.39
C VAL A 218 -13.63 -10.44 -0.46
N SER A 219 -14.90 -10.38 -0.07
CA SER A 219 -15.97 -10.98 -0.86
C SER A 219 -16.49 -10.10 -1.99
N VAL A 220 -16.12 -8.81 -2.01
CA VAL A 220 -16.41 -7.88 -3.10
C VAL A 220 -15.19 -7.01 -3.34
N GLY A 221 -14.41 -7.33 -4.35
CA GLY A 221 -13.32 -6.51 -4.86
C GLY A 221 -13.80 -5.60 -5.98
N VAL A 222 -13.58 -4.29 -5.85
CA VAL A 222 -14.03 -3.27 -6.80
C VAL A 222 -12.83 -2.59 -7.45
N ALA A 223 -12.65 -2.78 -8.75
CA ALA A 223 -11.60 -2.09 -9.50
C ALA A 223 -12.08 -0.73 -10.02
N MET A 224 -11.22 0.29 -9.86
CA MET A 224 -11.43 1.61 -10.44
C MET A 224 -11.35 1.54 -11.99
N ALA A 225 -12.04 2.44 -12.70
CA ALA A 225 -11.94 2.50 -14.17
C ALA A 225 -10.52 2.79 -14.67
N ASN A 226 -9.71 3.49 -13.87
CA ASN A 226 -8.28 3.71 -14.13
C ASN A 226 -7.38 2.54 -13.72
N ALA A 227 -7.92 1.45 -13.19
CA ALA A 227 -7.14 0.31 -12.71
C ALA A 227 -6.38 -0.41 -13.82
N SER A 228 -5.32 -1.10 -13.42
CA SER A 228 -4.52 -1.96 -14.29
C SER A 228 -5.38 -3.07 -14.91
N LYS A 229 -4.94 -3.58 -16.07
CA LYS A 229 -5.63 -4.70 -16.72
C LYS A 229 -5.64 -5.96 -15.87
N ARG A 230 -4.57 -6.18 -15.08
CA ARG A 230 -4.42 -7.35 -14.21
C ARG A 230 -5.40 -7.28 -13.05
N LEU A 231 -5.50 -6.11 -12.39
CA LEU A 231 -6.47 -5.93 -11.30
C LEU A 231 -7.90 -6.07 -11.80
N LYS A 232 -8.23 -5.48 -12.96
CA LYS A 232 -9.55 -5.64 -13.59
C LYS A 232 -9.92 -7.10 -13.89
N ALA A 233 -8.95 -7.95 -14.16
CA ALA A 233 -9.20 -9.36 -14.47
C ALA A 233 -9.62 -10.19 -13.24
N VAL A 234 -9.33 -9.73 -12.02
CA VAL A 234 -9.63 -10.44 -10.76
C VAL A 234 -10.73 -9.76 -9.94
N ALA A 235 -11.09 -8.52 -10.25
CA ALA A 235 -12.12 -7.78 -9.52
C ALA A 235 -13.53 -8.33 -9.81
N ASP A 236 -14.37 -8.35 -8.78
CA ASP A 236 -15.78 -8.77 -8.90
C ASP A 236 -16.66 -7.69 -9.55
N MET A 237 -16.34 -6.43 -9.29
CA MET A 237 -17.11 -5.27 -9.75
C MET A 237 -16.20 -4.12 -10.19
N TYR A 238 -16.80 -3.14 -10.83
CA TYR A 238 -16.11 -1.95 -11.32
C TYR A 238 -16.81 -0.68 -10.87
N CYS A 239 -16.06 0.39 -10.70
CA CYS A 239 -16.62 1.73 -10.51
C CYS A 239 -15.92 2.73 -11.46
N PRO A 240 -16.51 3.91 -11.71
CA PRO A 240 -15.85 4.98 -12.46
C PRO A 240 -14.48 5.34 -11.86
N SER A 241 -13.71 6.17 -12.59
CA SER A 241 -12.39 6.59 -12.13
C SER A 241 -12.48 7.50 -10.88
N VAL A 242 -11.34 7.65 -10.18
CA VAL A 242 -11.22 8.58 -9.05
C VAL A 242 -11.60 10.02 -9.45
N ARG A 243 -11.35 10.42 -10.69
CA ARG A 243 -11.71 11.75 -11.23
C ARG A 243 -13.20 11.97 -11.37
N GLU A 244 -13.97 10.89 -11.48
CA GLU A 244 -15.41 10.88 -11.66
C GLU A 244 -16.16 10.55 -10.36
N ASP A 245 -15.47 10.60 -9.20
CA ASP A 245 -16.01 10.18 -7.90
C ASP A 245 -16.53 8.74 -7.90
N GLY A 246 -15.77 7.82 -8.52
CA GLY A 246 -16.20 6.46 -8.80
C GLY A 246 -16.68 5.71 -7.57
N ILE A 247 -15.94 5.74 -6.46
CA ILE A 247 -16.33 5.09 -5.20
C ILE A 247 -17.63 5.68 -4.66
N SER A 248 -17.78 7.01 -4.71
CA SER A 248 -19.01 7.66 -4.21
C SER A 248 -20.24 7.21 -4.99
N ARG A 249 -20.13 7.13 -6.32
CA ARG A 249 -21.22 6.63 -7.18
C ARG A 249 -21.53 5.16 -6.91
N PHE A 250 -20.49 4.35 -6.76
CA PHE A 250 -20.65 2.94 -6.41
C PHE A 250 -21.37 2.76 -5.07
N CYS A 251 -20.98 3.53 -4.06
CA CYS A 251 -21.61 3.48 -2.74
C CYS A 251 -23.09 3.89 -2.79
N GLU A 252 -23.43 4.92 -3.58
CA GLU A 252 -24.82 5.35 -3.76
C GLU A 252 -25.70 4.27 -4.42
N GLU A 253 -25.13 3.50 -5.35
CA GLU A 253 -25.86 2.46 -6.08
C GLU A 253 -25.96 1.14 -5.30
N HIS A 254 -24.94 0.79 -4.51
CA HIS A 254 -24.80 -0.56 -3.98
C HIS A 254 -24.77 -0.66 -2.45
N LEU A 255 -24.39 0.41 -1.72
CA LEU A 255 -24.18 0.37 -0.27
C LEU A 255 -25.17 1.24 0.53
N PHE A 256 -25.76 2.25 -0.08
CA PHE A 256 -26.73 3.14 0.51
C PHE A 256 -28.16 2.79 0.05
#